data_21e134f78fdcfc4687f4d3bbaf1fe1ed
#
_entry.id   21e134f78fdcfc4687f4d3bbaf1fe1ed
#
_cell.length_a   1.000
_cell.length_b   1.000
_cell.length_c   1.000
_cell.angle_alpha   90.00
_cell.angle_beta   90.00
_cell.angle_gamma   90.00
#
_symmetry.space_group_name_H-M   'P 1'
#
loop_
_entity.id
_entity.type
_entity.pdbx_description
1 polymer ?
#
loop_
_entity_poly.entity_id
_entity_poly.type
_entity_poly.pdbx_seq_one_letter_code
_entity_poly.pdbx_strand_id
1 'polypeptide(L)'
;VKRQLMSDVPYGVLLSGGLDSSITSALAKKFASKRIESDDNQDAWWPQLHSFSVGLKGAPDLKAAKIVADHIGTVHHEINFTVQEGIDAIRDVIYHLETYDVTTVRASTPMYLMARAIKSLGIKMVLSGEGADELFGGYLYFHKAPNSKEFHEETVRKLDKLHQYDCLRANKSLAAWGIEGRVPFLDKQFIDVAMEINPEDKMIKNGRIEKW
;
A
#
# COMPACT_ATOMS: atom_id res chain seq x y z
N VAL A 1 5.54 -4.16 -10.31
CA VAL A 1 4.42 -5.05 -9.98
C VAL A 1 4.64 -6.46 -10.52
N LYS A 2 4.76 -6.69 -11.83
CA LYS A 2 4.84 -8.05 -12.41
C LYS A 2 5.83 -8.96 -11.68
N ARG A 3 7.09 -8.52 -11.47
CA ARG A 3 8.12 -9.30 -10.77
C ARG A 3 7.76 -9.66 -9.32
N GLN A 4 6.90 -8.88 -8.68
CA GLN A 4 6.48 -9.10 -7.30
C GLN A 4 5.23 -9.98 -7.17
N LEU A 5 4.69 -10.47 -8.29
CA LEU A 5 3.58 -11.44 -8.29
C LEU A 5 4.05 -12.89 -8.32
N MET A 6 5.37 -13.16 -8.36
CA MET A 6 5.91 -14.51 -8.16
C MET A 6 5.47 -15.04 -6.79
N SER A 7 4.60 -16.05 -6.79
CA SER A 7 4.06 -16.60 -5.55
C SER A 7 3.48 -17.99 -5.79
N ASP A 8 3.78 -18.89 -4.88
CA ASP A 8 3.21 -20.24 -4.76
C ASP A 8 2.05 -20.30 -3.75
N VAL A 9 1.65 -19.15 -3.23
CA VAL A 9 0.56 -19.01 -2.26
C VAL A 9 -0.49 -18.00 -2.73
N PRO A 10 -1.74 -18.09 -2.22
CA PRO A 10 -2.76 -17.08 -2.50
C PRO A 10 -2.32 -15.69 -2.06
N TYR A 11 -2.57 -14.69 -2.92
CA TYR A 11 -2.21 -13.30 -2.65
C TYR A 11 -3.35 -12.33 -2.98
N GLY A 12 -3.21 -11.12 -2.48
CA GLY A 12 -4.17 -10.05 -2.72
C GLY A 12 -3.52 -8.67 -2.81
N VAL A 13 -4.34 -7.63 -2.82
CA VAL A 13 -3.91 -6.24 -2.86
C VAL A 13 -4.59 -5.43 -1.77
N LEU A 14 -3.87 -4.49 -1.18
CA LEU A 14 -4.44 -3.48 -0.29
C LEU A 14 -4.99 -2.34 -1.14
N LEU A 15 -6.27 -2.03 -1.00
CA LEU A 15 -6.98 -1.09 -1.86
C LEU A 15 -7.72 -0.05 -1.02
N SER A 16 -7.23 1.19 -1.03
CA SER A 16 -7.87 2.33 -0.36
C SER A 16 -8.79 3.15 -1.28
N GLY A 17 -8.70 2.92 -2.61
CA GLY A 17 -9.38 3.75 -3.60
C GLY A 17 -8.60 5.01 -4.00
N GLY A 18 -7.45 5.28 -3.37
CA GLY A 18 -6.50 6.31 -3.82
C GLY A 18 -5.73 5.87 -5.07
N LEU A 19 -5.07 6.82 -5.73
CA LEU A 19 -4.38 6.61 -7.01
C LEU A 19 -3.38 5.44 -6.95
N ASP A 20 -2.50 5.44 -5.94
CA ASP A 20 -1.39 4.50 -5.85
C ASP A 20 -1.84 3.06 -5.65
N SER A 21 -2.76 2.85 -4.72
CA SER A 21 -3.36 1.54 -4.48
C SER A 21 -4.18 1.06 -5.68
N SER A 22 -4.85 1.96 -6.38
CA SER A 22 -5.65 1.65 -7.57
C SER A 22 -4.77 1.23 -8.74
N ILE A 23 -3.67 1.95 -9.02
CA ILE A 23 -2.70 1.58 -10.06
C ILE A 23 -2.04 0.24 -9.74
N THR A 24 -1.58 0.05 -8.50
CA THR A 24 -0.99 -1.22 -8.06
C THR A 24 -1.96 -2.38 -8.27
N SER A 25 -3.22 -2.20 -7.87
CA SER A 25 -4.25 -3.24 -7.99
C SER A 25 -4.63 -3.54 -9.45
N ALA A 26 -4.74 -2.51 -10.29
CA ALA A 26 -5.03 -2.67 -11.71
C ALA A 26 -3.91 -3.41 -12.44
N LEU A 27 -2.65 -3.08 -12.15
CA LEU A 27 -1.49 -3.78 -12.70
C LEU A 27 -1.39 -5.21 -12.17
N ALA A 28 -1.66 -5.44 -10.88
CA ALA A 28 -1.71 -6.79 -10.33
C ALA A 28 -2.78 -7.63 -11.02
N LYS A 29 -3.98 -7.09 -11.22
CA LYS A 29 -5.07 -7.78 -11.94
C LYS A 29 -4.70 -8.14 -13.38
N LYS A 30 -4.01 -7.23 -14.08
CA LYS A 30 -3.54 -7.47 -15.46
C LYS A 30 -2.65 -8.72 -15.58
N PHE A 31 -1.86 -9.01 -14.54
CA PHE A 31 -0.91 -10.13 -14.55
C PHE A 31 -1.36 -11.34 -13.71
N ALA A 32 -2.45 -11.22 -12.94
CA ALA A 32 -2.87 -12.25 -11.99
C ALA A 32 -3.36 -13.56 -12.64
N SER A 33 -3.72 -13.55 -13.93
CA SER A 33 -4.25 -14.72 -14.63
C SER A 33 -3.19 -15.72 -15.07
N LYS A 34 -1.91 -15.31 -15.10
CA LYS A 34 -0.80 -16.14 -15.59
C LYS A 34 0.29 -16.28 -14.55
N ARG A 35 0.97 -17.42 -14.57
CA ARG A 35 2.15 -17.64 -13.74
C ARG A 35 3.31 -16.78 -14.24
N ILE A 36 4.00 -16.13 -13.33
CA ILE A 36 5.14 -15.25 -13.65
C ILE A 36 6.42 -16.07 -13.82
N GLU A 37 6.52 -17.21 -13.12
CA GLU A 37 7.68 -18.09 -13.11
C GLU A 37 7.75 -19.04 -14.31
N SER A 38 6.67 -19.14 -15.09
CA SER A 38 6.57 -20.09 -16.19
C SER A 38 6.74 -19.39 -17.52
N ASP A 39 7.75 -19.81 -18.28
CA ASP A 39 7.94 -19.39 -19.68
C ASP A 39 6.84 -19.96 -20.60
N ASP A 40 6.16 -21.03 -20.17
CA ASP A 40 5.10 -21.72 -20.92
C ASP A 40 3.76 -20.98 -20.85
N ASN A 41 3.71 -19.79 -20.27
CA ASN A 41 2.52 -18.97 -20.15
C ASN A 41 1.32 -19.70 -19.48
N GLN A 42 1.62 -20.56 -18.53
CA GLN A 42 0.64 -21.33 -17.77
C GLN A 42 -0.29 -20.43 -16.95
N ASP A 43 -1.51 -20.92 -16.72
CA ASP A 43 -2.47 -20.22 -15.87
C ASP A 43 -2.02 -20.19 -14.41
N ALA A 44 -2.35 -19.09 -13.73
CA ALA A 44 -2.05 -18.95 -12.31
C ALA A 44 -2.85 -19.97 -11.50
N TRP A 45 -2.25 -20.46 -10.41
CA TRP A 45 -2.96 -21.34 -9.45
C TRP A 45 -4.10 -20.62 -8.74
N TRP A 46 -3.98 -19.28 -8.60
CA TRP A 46 -4.93 -18.41 -7.91
C TRP A 46 -5.37 -17.27 -8.84
N PRO A 47 -6.22 -17.55 -9.86
CA PRO A 47 -6.52 -16.56 -10.91
C PRO A 47 -7.43 -15.41 -10.42
N GLN A 48 -8.11 -15.60 -9.29
CA GLN A 48 -8.93 -14.55 -8.70
C GLN A 48 -8.08 -13.66 -7.78
N LEU A 49 -7.98 -12.38 -8.14
CA LEU A 49 -7.31 -11.40 -7.30
C LEU A 49 -8.28 -10.90 -6.22
N HIS A 50 -7.87 -11.01 -4.98
CA HIS A 50 -8.57 -10.47 -3.83
C HIS A 50 -8.06 -9.05 -3.52
N SER A 51 -8.97 -8.14 -3.15
CA SER A 51 -8.63 -6.80 -2.68
C SER A 51 -9.22 -6.53 -1.31
N PHE A 52 -8.49 -5.76 -0.49
CA PHE A 52 -8.84 -5.52 0.90
C PHE A 52 -8.85 -4.04 1.20
N SER A 53 -9.91 -3.58 1.85
CA SER A 53 -10.02 -2.25 2.45
C SER A 53 -10.43 -2.37 3.91
N VAL A 54 -10.03 -1.39 4.73
CA VAL A 54 -10.35 -1.36 6.15
C VAL A 54 -10.77 0.03 6.59
N GLY A 55 -11.75 0.11 7.45
CA GLY A 55 -12.21 1.38 8.00
C GLY A 55 -13.36 1.24 8.99
N LEU A 56 -13.73 2.35 9.58
CA LEU A 56 -14.97 2.44 10.34
C LEU A 56 -16.15 2.35 9.38
N LYS A 57 -17.26 1.78 9.83
CA LYS A 57 -18.46 1.62 9.01
C LYS A 57 -18.89 2.95 8.36
N GLY A 58 -19.00 2.95 7.04
CA GLY A 58 -19.41 4.11 6.26
C GLY A 58 -18.30 5.11 5.93
N ALA A 59 -17.03 4.79 6.24
CA ALA A 59 -15.91 5.64 5.87
C ALA A 59 -15.85 5.89 4.34
N PRO A 60 -15.49 7.10 3.89
CA PRO A 60 -15.46 7.44 2.46
C PRO A 60 -14.49 6.57 1.66
N ASP A 61 -13.35 6.21 2.23
CA ASP A 61 -12.32 5.39 1.58
C ASP A 61 -12.85 3.99 1.24
N LEU A 62 -13.72 3.41 2.07
CA LEU A 62 -14.33 2.11 1.79
C LEU A 62 -15.19 2.17 0.52
N LYS A 63 -15.93 3.26 0.33
CA LYS A 63 -16.74 3.47 -0.88
C LYS A 63 -15.86 3.65 -2.12
N ALA A 64 -14.80 4.44 -2.00
CA ALA A 64 -13.83 4.64 -3.09
C ALA A 64 -13.15 3.32 -3.47
N ALA A 65 -12.70 2.54 -2.48
CA ALA A 65 -12.11 1.23 -2.70
C ALA A 65 -13.08 0.27 -3.42
N LYS A 66 -14.35 0.26 -3.01
CA LYS A 66 -15.39 -0.57 -3.65
C LYS A 66 -15.59 -0.22 -5.12
N ILE A 67 -15.67 1.08 -5.46
CA ILE A 67 -15.82 1.53 -6.85
C ILE A 67 -14.65 1.04 -7.71
N VAL A 68 -13.42 1.19 -7.21
CA VAL A 68 -12.21 0.72 -7.93
C VAL A 68 -12.21 -0.80 -8.04
N ALA A 69 -12.53 -1.52 -6.97
CA ALA A 69 -12.59 -2.97 -6.96
C ALA A 69 -13.57 -3.53 -8.00
N ASP A 70 -14.75 -2.92 -8.11
CA ASP A 70 -15.76 -3.29 -9.09
C ASP A 70 -15.29 -3.01 -10.52
N HIS A 71 -14.62 -1.88 -10.74
CA HIS A 71 -14.08 -1.52 -12.06
C HIS A 71 -13.00 -2.49 -12.54
N ILE A 72 -12.06 -2.88 -11.67
CA ILE A 72 -10.96 -3.80 -12.03
C ILE A 72 -11.33 -5.28 -11.89
N GLY A 73 -12.49 -5.60 -11.32
CA GLY A 73 -13.00 -6.96 -11.20
C GLY A 73 -12.24 -7.82 -10.19
N THR A 74 -11.99 -7.30 -8.99
CA THR A 74 -11.42 -8.07 -7.88
C THR A 74 -12.51 -8.65 -6.97
N VAL A 75 -12.18 -9.71 -6.23
CA VAL A 75 -13.01 -10.15 -5.11
C VAL A 75 -12.71 -9.24 -3.92
N HIS A 76 -13.58 -8.25 -3.70
CA HIS A 76 -13.36 -7.22 -2.71
C HIS A 76 -13.86 -7.61 -1.33
N HIS A 77 -13.01 -7.39 -0.32
CA HIS A 77 -13.31 -7.60 1.10
C HIS A 77 -13.22 -6.27 1.84
N GLU A 78 -14.37 -5.77 2.27
CA GLU A 78 -14.46 -4.61 3.14
C GLU A 78 -14.40 -5.06 4.60
N ILE A 79 -13.36 -4.67 5.31
CA ILE A 79 -13.15 -4.99 6.72
C ILE A 79 -13.57 -3.79 7.56
N ASN A 80 -14.64 -3.96 8.32
CA ASN A 80 -15.11 -2.94 9.25
C ASN A 80 -14.64 -3.27 10.66
N PHE A 81 -14.23 -2.26 11.41
CA PHE A 81 -13.94 -2.36 12.83
C PHE A 81 -14.61 -1.23 13.59
N THR A 82 -14.84 -1.43 14.87
CA THR A 82 -15.38 -0.43 15.78
C THR A 82 -14.26 0.37 16.46
N VAL A 83 -14.57 1.55 16.97
CA VAL A 83 -13.63 2.33 17.78
C VAL A 83 -13.09 1.52 18.95
N GLN A 84 -13.96 0.73 19.61
CA GLN A 84 -13.56 -0.10 20.75
C GLN A 84 -12.58 -1.19 20.33
N GLU A 85 -12.82 -1.91 19.23
CA GLU A 85 -11.88 -2.90 18.70
C GLU A 85 -10.52 -2.27 18.36
N GLY A 86 -10.53 -1.02 17.83
CA GLY A 86 -9.31 -0.27 17.60
C GLY A 86 -8.54 0.03 18.89
N ILE A 87 -9.23 0.49 19.94
CA ILE A 87 -8.64 0.77 21.25
C ILE A 87 -8.09 -0.51 21.89
N ASP A 88 -8.83 -1.59 21.85
CA ASP A 88 -8.44 -2.88 22.45
C ASP A 88 -7.20 -3.46 21.76
N ALA A 89 -7.02 -3.20 20.46
CA ALA A 89 -5.87 -3.68 19.68
C ALA A 89 -4.57 -2.89 19.96
N ILE A 90 -4.61 -1.69 20.54
CA ILE A 90 -3.44 -0.80 20.65
C ILE A 90 -2.27 -1.48 21.37
N ARG A 91 -2.52 -2.22 22.44
CA ARG A 91 -1.47 -2.90 23.21
C ARG A 91 -0.72 -3.92 22.34
N ASP A 92 -1.45 -4.73 21.58
CA ASP A 92 -0.87 -5.74 20.71
C ASP A 92 -0.15 -5.09 19.52
N VAL A 93 -0.71 -4.01 18.99
CA VAL A 93 -0.08 -3.21 17.95
C VAL A 93 1.27 -2.68 18.41
N ILE A 94 1.35 -2.04 19.58
CA ILE A 94 2.61 -1.55 20.15
C ILE A 94 3.61 -2.69 20.35
N TYR A 95 3.16 -3.82 20.86
CA TYR A 95 4.00 -5.02 21.05
C TYR A 95 4.64 -5.48 19.74
N HIS A 96 3.84 -5.62 18.67
CA HIS A 96 4.34 -6.09 17.39
C HIS A 96 5.17 -5.05 16.63
N LEU A 97 4.82 -3.76 16.75
CA LEU A 97 5.56 -2.67 16.12
C LEU A 97 6.90 -2.38 16.79
N GLU A 98 7.03 -2.70 18.08
CA GLU A 98 8.20 -2.36 18.92
C GLU A 98 8.49 -0.86 18.95
N THR A 99 7.44 -0.04 18.82
CA THR A 99 7.49 1.42 18.92
C THR A 99 6.18 1.94 19.51
N TYR A 100 6.26 3.11 20.15
CA TYR A 100 5.10 3.84 20.68
C TYR A 100 4.91 5.21 20.02
N ASP A 101 5.53 5.42 18.85
CA ASP A 101 5.26 6.62 18.05
C ASP A 101 3.78 6.72 17.71
N VAL A 102 3.16 7.84 18.06
CA VAL A 102 1.72 8.05 17.95
C VAL A 102 1.22 7.86 16.51
N THR A 103 1.95 8.39 15.54
CA THR A 103 1.55 8.32 14.12
C THR A 103 1.63 6.88 13.62
N THR A 104 2.71 6.19 13.96
CA THR A 104 2.91 4.80 13.57
C THR A 104 1.85 3.89 14.19
N VAL A 105 1.58 4.00 15.49
CA VAL A 105 0.56 3.18 16.18
C VAL A 105 -0.84 3.45 15.62
N ARG A 106 -1.20 4.71 15.43
CA ARG A 106 -2.51 5.10 14.89
C ARG A 106 -2.76 4.52 13.51
N ALA A 107 -1.78 4.61 12.61
CA ALA A 107 -1.90 4.11 11.25
C ALA A 107 -1.82 2.57 11.16
N SER A 108 -1.09 1.94 12.10
CA SER A 108 -0.95 0.48 12.15
C SER A 108 -2.18 -0.24 12.68
N THR A 109 -2.95 0.37 13.55
CA THR A 109 -4.10 -0.30 14.20
C THR A 109 -5.12 -0.84 13.19
N PRO A 110 -5.63 -0.07 12.22
CA PRO A 110 -6.50 -0.62 11.19
C PRO A 110 -5.81 -1.66 10.31
N MET A 111 -4.52 -1.48 9.98
CA MET A 111 -3.77 -2.43 9.17
C MET A 111 -3.57 -3.77 9.89
N TYR A 112 -3.30 -3.74 11.18
CA TYR A 112 -3.20 -4.93 12.04
C TYR A 112 -4.52 -5.72 12.07
N LEU A 113 -5.65 -5.02 12.24
CA LEU A 113 -6.98 -5.64 12.23
C LEU A 113 -7.34 -6.21 10.86
N MET A 114 -6.99 -5.50 9.77
CA MET A 114 -7.14 -5.98 8.41
C MET A 114 -6.30 -7.24 8.15
N ALA A 115 -5.05 -7.25 8.59
CA ALA A 115 -4.17 -8.40 8.44
C ALA A 115 -4.72 -9.66 9.13
N ARG A 116 -5.34 -9.51 10.30
CA ARG A 116 -6.06 -10.59 10.97
C ARG A 116 -7.15 -11.20 10.07
N ALA A 117 -7.96 -10.35 9.46
CA ALA A 117 -9.01 -10.79 8.55
C ALA A 117 -8.44 -11.45 7.28
N ILE A 118 -7.39 -10.89 6.68
CA ILE A 118 -6.71 -11.46 5.51
C ILE A 118 -6.18 -12.86 5.81
N LYS A 119 -5.55 -13.04 6.98
CA LYS A 119 -5.06 -14.36 7.42
C LYS A 119 -6.18 -15.40 7.49
N SER A 120 -7.37 -15.01 7.99
CA SER A 120 -8.51 -15.93 8.13
C SER A 120 -9.04 -16.45 6.78
N LEU A 121 -8.76 -15.72 5.70
CA LEU A 121 -9.09 -16.12 4.32
C LEU A 121 -8.00 -16.99 3.67
N GLY A 122 -6.94 -17.33 4.40
CA GLY A 122 -5.86 -18.18 3.90
C GLY A 122 -4.85 -17.45 3.01
N ILE A 123 -4.95 -16.13 2.85
CA ILE A 123 -4.04 -15.32 2.04
C ILE A 123 -2.74 -15.07 2.82
N LYS A 124 -1.61 -15.19 2.14
CA LYS A 124 -0.28 -15.15 2.73
C LYS A 124 0.57 -13.98 2.28
N MET A 125 0.18 -13.31 1.19
CA MET A 125 0.92 -12.19 0.63
C MET A 125 -0.05 -11.11 0.13
N VAL A 126 0.32 -9.85 0.30
CA VAL A 126 -0.41 -8.71 -0.27
C VAL A 126 0.53 -7.70 -0.89
N LEU A 127 0.08 -7.04 -1.97
CA LEU A 127 0.74 -5.88 -2.52
C LEU A 127 0.13 -4.60 -1.95
N SER A 128 0.97 -3.62 -1.67
CA SER A 128 0.58 -2.30 -1.17
C SER A 128 1.11 -1.17 -2.07
N GLY A 129 0.44 -0.02 -2.03
CA GLY A 129 0.87 1.21 -2.68
C GLY A 129 1.87 2.06 -1.87
N GLU A 130 2.39 1.54 -0.75
CA GLU A 130 3.35 2.26 0.10
C GLU A 130 4.60 2.71 -0.67
N GLY A 131 5.13 3.86 -0.33
CA GLY A 131 6.32 4.46 -0.94
C GLY A 131 6.02 5.41 -2.10
N ALA A 132 4.80 5.45 -2.62
CA ALA A 132 4.44 6.34 -3.72
C ALA A 132 4.48 7.83 -3.31
N ASP A 133 4.01 8.14 -2.11
CA ASP A 133 3.97 9.51 -1.60
C ASP A 133 5.37 10.11 -1.42
N GLU A 134 6.32 9.31 -1.00
CA GLU A 134 7.72 9.68 -0.82
C GLU A 134 8.40 9.94 -2.17
N LEU A 135 8.11 9.11 -3.18
CA LEU A 135 8.70 9.24 -4.51
C LEU A 135 8.15 10.42 -5.30
N PHE A 136 6.86 10.69 -5.17
CA PHE A 136 6.13 11.65 -6.00
C PHE A 136 5.61 12.87 -5.25
N GLY A 137 6.00 13.06 -3.99
CA GLY A 137 5.59 14.22 -3.19
C GLY A 137 4.09 14.27 -2.90
N GLY A 138 3.49 13.11 -2.56
CA GLY A 138 2.05 12.98 -2.36
C GLY A 138 1.51 13.57 -1.06
N TYR A 139 2.36 13.99 -0.13
CA TYR A 139 1.92 14.62 1.11
C TYR A 139 1.65 16.10 0.95
N LEU A 140 0.62 16.61 1.60
CA LEU A 140 0.21 18.02 1.49
C LEU A 140 1.33 19.02 1.82
N TYR A 141 2.27 18.68 2.69
CA TYR A 141 3.34 19.61 3.03
C TYR A 141 4.35 19.84 1.89
N PHE A 142 4.43 18.94 0.88
CA PHE A 142 5.27 19.15 -0.30
C PHE A 142 4.86 20.39 -1.12
N HIS A 143 3.61 20.88 -0.96
CA HIS A 143 3.18 22.16 -1.53
C HIS A 143 4.00 23.36 -1.05
N LYS A 144 4.67 23.22 0.11
CA LYS A 144 5.47 24.27 0.71
C LYS A 144 6.92 24.26 0.22
N ALA A 145 7.28 23.32 -0.67
CA ALA A 145 8.62 23.28 -1.23
C ALA A 145 8.89 24.58 -2.03
N PRO A 146 9.93 25.37 -1.69
CA PRO A 146 10.15 26.66 -2.31
C PRO A 146 10.69 26.53 -3.74
N ASN A 147 11.33 25.42 -4.07
CA ASN A 147 11.88 25.12 -5.39
C ASN A 147 12.05 23.61 -5.61
N SER A 148 12.36 23.23 -6.84
CA SER A 148 12.53 21.84 -7.26
C SER A 148 13.70 21.12 -6.57
N LYS A 149 14.76 21.83 -6.25
CA LYS A 149 15.91 21.26 -5.53
C LYS A 149 15.52 20.82 -4.12
N GLU A 150 14.92 21.71 -3.36
CA GLU A 150 14.48 21.38 -1.99
C GLU A 150 13.36 20.34 -1.96
N PHE A 151 12.47 20.35 -2.95
CA PHE A 151 11.50 19.29 -3.14
C PHE A 151 12.20 17.93 -3.32
N HIS A 152 13.20 17.85 -4.19
CA HIS A 152 13.96 16.62 -4.42
C HIS A 152 14.72 16.16 -3.17
N GLU A 153 15.41 17.07 -2.50
CA GLU A 153 16.13 16.78 -1.25
C GLU A 153 15.19 16.21 -0.19
N GLU A 154 13.96 16.71 -0.09
CA GLU A 154 12.97 16.20 0.84
C GLU A 154 12.45 14.81 0.44
N THR A 155 12.26 14.52 -0.85
CA THR A 155 11.90 13.15 -1.30
C THR A 155 13.00 12.15 -0.96
N VAL A 156 14.27 12.50 -1.19
CA VAL A 156 15.43 11.66 -0.80
C VAL A 156 15.44 11.42 0.71
N ARG A 157 15.29 12.50 1.51
CA ARG A 157 15.26 12.40 2.98
C ARG A 157 14.14 11.50 3.49
N LYS A 158 12.97 11.54 2.83
CA LYS A 158 11.82 10.69 3.21
C LYS A 158 12.08 9.23 2.88
N LEU A 159 12.60 8.94 1.70
CA LEU A 159 12.96 7.58 1.31
C LEU A 159 14.01 6.97 2.23
N ASP A 160 15.04 7.73 2.59
CA ASP A 160 16.10 7.28 3.50
C ASP A 160 15.54 6.87 4.88
N LYS A 161 14.55 7.60 5.38
CA LYS A 161 13.94 7.34 6.69
C LYS A 161 12.72 6.42 6.66
N LEU A 162 12.26 5.99 5.50
CA LEU A 162 11.01 5.28 5.33
C LEU A 162 10.98 3.95 6.12
N HIS A 163 12.13 3.31 6.29
CA HIS A 163 12.28 2.09 7.07
C HIS A 163 11.94 2.25 8.56
N GLN A 164 11.95 3.48 9.09
CA GLN A 164 11.63 3.79 10.48
C GLN A 164 10.14 4.08 10.71
N TYR A 165 9.37 4.32 9.64
CA TYR A 165 7.98 4.77 9.71
C TYR A 165 7.03 3.88 8.90
N ASP A 166 6.74 4.25 7.66
CA ASP A 166 5.69 3.60 6.89
C ASP A 166 6.03 2.16 6.45
N CYS A 167 7.29 1.89 6.12
CA CYS A 167 7.74 0.52 5.85
C CYS A 167 7.73 -0.34 7.11
N LEU A 168 8.17 0.19 8.24
CA LEU A 168 8.12 -0.52 9.53
C LEU A 168 6.67 -0.84 9.89
N ARG A 169 5.79 0.14 9.78
CA ARG A 169 4.36 0.02 10.03
C ARG A 169 3.74 -1.07 9.16
N ALA A 170 3.90 -0.97 7.85
CA ALA A 170 3.31 -1.90 6.91
C ALA A 170 3.84 -3.33 7.12
N ASN A 171 5.16 -3.48 7.24
CA ASN A 171 5.78 -4.79 7.41
C ASN A 171 5.35 -5.45 8.73
N LYS A 172 5.50 -4.77 9.86
CA LYS A 172 5.25 -5.38 11.18
C LYS A 172 3.77 -5.64 11.44
N SER A 173 2.87 -4.77 10.95
CA SER A 173 1.43 -5.02 11.07
C SER A 173 0.96 -6.27 10.31
N LEU A 174 1.50 -6.50 9.12
CA LEU A 174 1.21 -7.69 8.32
C LEU A 174 1.90 -8.93 8.88
N ALA A 175 3.18 -8.82 9.24
CA ALA A 175 3.99 -9.91 9.77
C ALA A 175 3.46 -10.45 11.10
N ALA A 176 2.82 -9.62 11.94
CA ALA A 176 2.13 -10.03 13.16
C ALA A 176 1.13 -11.17 12.91
N TRP A 177 0.59 -11.25 11.70
CA TRP A 177 -0.37 -12.29 11.28
C TRP A 177 0.22 -13.26 10.25
N GLY A 178 1.53 -13.22 10.00
CA GLY A 178 2.22 -14.10 9.07
C GLY A 178 1.87 -13.80 7.61
N ILE A 179 1.64 -12.53 7.26
CA ILE A 179 1.38 -12.07 5.90
C ILE A 179 2.61 -11.30 5.41
N GLU A 180 3.07 -11.63 4.22
CA GLU A 180 4.12 -10.89 3.52
C GLU A 180 3.53 -9.66 2.82
N GLY A 181 4.08 -8.48 3.10
CA GLY A 181 3.77 -7.25 2.37
C GLY A 181 4.79 -6.98 1.29
N ARG A 182 4.34 -6.79 0.05
CA ARG A 182 5.18 -6.38 -1.08
C ARG A 182 4.81 -4.97 -1.53
N VAL A 183 5.84 -4.16 -1.81
CA VAL A 183 5.73 -2.72 -2.07
C VAL A 183 6.36 -2.36 -3.42
N PRO A 184 5.61 -2.47 -4.53
CA PRO A 184 6.14 -2.27 -5.88
C PRO A 184 6.80 -0.90 -6.12
N PHE A 185 6.33 0.16 -5.46
CA PHE A 185 6.91 1.49 -5.56
C PHE A 185 8.32 1.58 -4.97
N LEU A 186 8.67 0.68 -4.06
CA LEU A 186 10.00 0.62 -3.44
C LEU A 186 10.93 -0.42 -4.10
N ASP A 187 10.56 -0.93 -5.27
CA ASP A 187 11.49 -1.69 -6.11
C ASP A 187 12.66 -0.81 -6.52
N LYS A 188 13.90 -1.27 -6.30
CA LYS A 188 15.09 -0.45 -6.53
C LYS A 188 15.14 0.16 -7.92
N GLN A 189 14.88 -0.63 -8.96
CA GLN A 189 14.88 -0.11 -10.35
C GLN A 189 13.77 0.91 -10.58
N PHE A 190 12.63 0.74 -9.91
CA PHE A 190 11.56 1.73 -9.99
C PHE A 190 11.94 3.03 -9.28
N ILE A 191 12.57 2.95 -8.10
CA ILE A 191 13.08 4.12 -7.38
C ILE A 191 14.09 4.87 -8.27
N ASP A 192 15.06 4.17 -8.85
CA ASP A 192 16.09 4.78 -9.71
C ASP A 192 15.42 5.60 -10.84
N VAL A 193 14.51 4.98 -11.60
CA VAL A 193 13.77 5.68 -12.67
C VAL A 193 12.91 6.82 -12.15
N ALA A 194 12.19 6.63 -11.06
CA ALA A 194 11.33 7.66 -10.48
C ALA A 194 12.13 8.87 -9.97
N MET A 195 13.32 8.65 -9.46
CA MET A 195 14.19 9.73 -8.97
C MET A 195 14.95 10.46 -10.08
N GLU A 196 15.06 9.87 -11.28
CA GLU A 196 15.59 10.55 -12.49
C GLU A 196 14.58 11.52 -13.13
N ILE A 197 13.27 11.41 -12.80
CA ILE A 197 12.26 12.35 -13.30
C ILE A 197 12.58 13.75 -12.77
N ASN A 198 12.54 14.75 -13.67
CA ASN A 198 12.76 16.15 -13.29
C ASN A 198 11.85 16.53 -12.11
N PRO A 199 12.41 16.95 -10.97
CA PRO A 199 11.63 17.31 -9.79
C PRO A 199 10.54 18.35 -10.06
N GLU A 200 10.75 19.26 -11.01
CA GLU A 200 9.74 20.24 -11.41
C GLU A 200 8.45 19.60 -11.93
N ASP A 201 8.56 18.42 -12.57
CA ASP A 201 7.38 17.71 -13.09
C ASP A 201 6.61 16.96 -12.01
N LYS A 202 7.25 16.72 -10.85
CA LYS A 202 6.61 16.14 -9.67
C LYS A 202 6.00 17.20 -8.74
N MET A 203 6.45 18.46 -8.85
CA MET A 203 5.90 19.54 -8.03
C MET A 203 4.46 19.86 -8.41
N ILE A 204 3.70 20.29 -7.42
CA ILE A 204 2.32 20.69 -7.61
C ILE A 204 2.26 21.97 -8.41
N LYS A 205 1.54 21.93 -9.53
CA LYS A 205 1.32 23.05 -10.44
C LYS A 205 -0.17 23.39 -10.49
N ASN A 206 -0.48 24.69 -10.73
CA ASN A 206 -1.84 25.17 -10.99
C ASN A 206 -2.86 24.92 -9.87
N GLY A 207 -2.44 24.98 -8.60
CA GLY A 207 -3.32 24.83 -7.45
C GLY A 207 -3.93 23.42 -7.28
N ARG A 208 -3.44 22.43 -8.01
CA ARG A 208 -3.85 21.05 -7.82
C ARG A 208 -3.29 20.50 -6.51
N ILE A 209 -4.13 19.83 -5.76
CA ILE A 209 -3.78 19.19 -4.50
C ILE A 209 -3.54 17.70 -4.80
N GLU A 210 -2.42 17.16 -4.37
CA GLU A 210 -2.01 15.76 -4.56
C GLU A 210 -1.63 15.34 -5.99
N LYS A 211 -1.23 14.09 -6.12
CA LYS A 211 -0.83 13.43 -7.37
C LYS A 211 -1.97 13.34 -8.38
N TRP A 212 -1.64 13.57 -9.63
CA TRP A 212 -2.58 13.45 -10.75
C TRP A 212 -2.05 12.50 -11.80
#